data_57b9c0105aeebdeb4d20f1124d753427
#
_entry.id   57b9c0105aeebdeb4d20f1124d753427
#
_cell.length_a   1.000
_cell.length_b   1.000
_cell.length_c   1.000
_cell.angle_alpha   90.00
_cell.angle_beta   90.00
_cell.angle_gamma   90.00
#
_symmetry.space_group_name_H-M   'P 1'
#
loop_
_entity.id
_entity.type
_entity.pdbx_description
1 polymer ?
#
loop_
_entity_poly.entity_id
_entity_poly.type
_entity_poly.pdbx_seq_one_letter_code
_entity_poly.pdbx_strand_id
1 'polypeptide(L)'
;AICSRNGNIGSEIIKNKILKRYNKEWFKRIDIHEYYEMRMYDKYDYDYILMNFPVYSYRYDIPYMSVSQIITNEQIMDLYNKIIVKNYMITDILEDFHFSKECIYADYEFDIPTSFIQMLAYKNGKDTHSIKGLIEKLQDSSSYHLADNVWFIMCDTQYTKGNCFELYQLKKKGVVEDRDINYIIFLSVDFGDDFQKFKYIEQVVYYLMRFSKNREEFIQANNIEYLNSIVYEGLING
;
A
#
# COMPACT_ATOMS: atom_id res chain seq x y z
N ALA A 1 8.19 -5.63 -20.67
CA ALA A 1 8.42 -5.12 -22.04
C ALA A 1 7.37 -4.11 -22.47
N ILE A 2 7.70 -3.25 -23.42
CA ILE A 2 6.77 -2.35 -24.11
C ILE A 2 6.77 -2.74 -25.58
N CYS A 3 5.59 -3.12 -26.11
CA CYS A 3 5.45 -3.56 -27.48
C CYS A 3 4.69 -2.57 -28.35
N SER A 4 5.19 -2.31 -29.53
CA SER A 4 4.57 -1.47 -30.54
C SER A 4 4.26 -2.22 -31.83
N ARG A 5 3.35 -1.67 -32.62
CA ARG A 5 2.99 -2.19 -33.94
C ARG A 5 3.57 -1.37 -35.10
N ASN A 6 3.84 -0.11 -34.81
CA ASN A 6 4.17 0.89 -35.84
C ASN A 6 5.40 1.73 -35.44
N GLY A 7 6.47 1.10 -34.94
CA GLY A 7 7.71 1.76 -34.59
C GLY A 7 7.83 2.21 -33.14
N ASN A 8 9.04 2.56 -32.75
CA ASN A 8 9.45 2.66 -31.35
C ASN A 8 9.12 4.00 -30.66
N ILE A 9 8.73 5.05 -31.40
CA ILE A 9 8.55 6.41 -30.84
C ILE A 9 7.49 6.43 -29.74
N GLY A 10 6.33 5.81 -29.98
CA GLY A 10 5.26 5.73 -28.99
C GLY A 10 5.67 4.96 -27.74
N SER A 11 6.42 3.88 -27.92
CA SER A 11 6.95 3.06 -26.83
C SER A 11 8.01 3.80 -26.01
N GLU A 12 8.86 4.60 -26.64
CA GLU A 12 9.82 5.46 -25.92
C GLU A 12 9.10 6.54 -25.09
N ILE A 13 8.03 7.12 -25.58
CA ILE A 13 7.20 8.08 -24.81
C ILE A 13 6.61 7.40 -23.57
N ILE A 14 6.07 6.19 -23.72
CA ILE A 14 5.52 5.40 -22.62
C ILE A 14 6.61 5.08 -21.60
N LYS A 15 7.76 4.57 -22.04
CA LYS A 15 8.92 4.28 -21.19
C LYS A 15 9.36 5.50 -20.38
N ASN A 16 9.52 6.63 -21.06
CA ASN A 16 9.94 7.87 -20.40
C ASN A 16 8.90 8.38 -19.39
N LYS A 17 7.61 8.25 -19.66
CA LYS A 17 6.56 8.58 -18.69
C LYS A 17 6.61 7.69 -17.45
N ILE A 18 6.78 6.38 -17.63
CA ILE A 18 6.91 5.42 -16.53
C ILE A 18 8.13 5.78 -15.68
N LEU A 19 9.31 5.95 -16.31
CA LEU A 19 10.55 6.28 -15.62
C LEU A 19 10.57 7.67 -14.94
N LYS A 20 9.74 8.60 -15.40
CA LYS A 20 9.53 9.89 -14.70
C LYS A 20 8.64 9.78 -13.49
N ARG A 21 7.73 8.81 -13.47
CA ARG A 21 6.75 8.63 -12.39
C ARG A 21 7.27 7.73 -11.28
N TYR A 22 8.08 6.74 -11.63
CA TYR A 22 8.57 5.71 -10.73
C TYR A 22 10.09 5.67 -10.67
N ASN A 23 10.62 5.25 -9.53
CA ASN A 23 12.05 5.07 -9.38
C ASN A 23 12.56 4.03 -10.39
N LYS A 24 13.64 4.35 -11.09
CA LYS A 24 14.26 3.47 -12.09
C LYS A 24 14.71 2.13 -11.50
N GLU A 25 15.06 2.10 -10.23
CA GLU A 25 15.50 0.90 -9.51
C GLU A 25 14.40 -0.16 -9.35
N TRP A 26 13.12 0.21 -9.52
CA TRP A 26 12.01 -0.74 -9.49
C TRP A 26 11.95 -1.65 -10.70
N PHE A 27 12.67 -1.31 -11.76
CA PHE A 27 12.68 -2.07 -12.98
C PHE A 27 14.05 -2.66 -13.21
N LYS A 28 14.15 -3.99 -13.23
CA LYS A 28 15.38 -4.66 -13.65
C LYS A 28 15.77 -4.23 -15.06
N ARG A 29 14.79 -4.13 -15.96
CA ARG A 29 14.92 -3.59 -17.31
C ARG A 29 13.54 -3.20 -17.88
N ILE A 30 13.52 -2.26 -18.82
CA ILE A 30 12.36 -1.94 -19.64
C ILE A 30 12.83 -1.97 -21.10
N ASP A 31 12.46 -3.02 -21.82
CA ASP A 31 12.80 -3.22 -23.21
C ASP A 31 11.66 -2.82 -24.12
N ILE A 32 11.98 -2.35 -25.32
CA ILE A 32 11.03 -1.98 -26.36
C ILE A 32 11.18 -2.98 -27.51
N HIS A 33 10.07 -3.56 -27.93
CA HIS A 33 10.03 -4.56 -28.98
C HIS A 33 8.95 -4.26 -30.01
N GLU A 34 9.19 -4.70 -31.23
CA GLU A 34 8.12 -4.83 -32.19
C GLU A 34 7.23 -6.05 -31.85
N TYR A 35 5.94 -5.95 -32.13
CA TYR A 35 4.98 -6.99 -31.73
C TYR A 35 5.34 -8.39 -32.24
N TYR A 36 5.87 -8.49 -33.44
CA TYR A 36 6.26 -9.78 -34.01
C TYR A 36 7.48 -10.42 -33.34
N GLU A 37 8.37 -9.60 -32.73
CA GLU A 37 9.53 -10.07 -31.98
C GLU A 37 9.14 -10.78 -30.70
N MET A 38 7.99 -10.41 -30.12
CA MET A 38 7.47 -11.02 -28.88
C MET A 38 7.20 -12.52 -29.01
N ARG A 39 7.11 -13.05 -30.22
CA ARG A 39 6.98 -14.49 -30.46
C ARG A 39 8.23 -15.29 -30.08
N MET A 40 9.36 -14.63 -29.91
CA MET A 40 10.64 -15.23 -29.55
C MET A 40 10.89 -15.28 -28.05
N TYR A 41 10.04 -14.62 -27.25
CA TYR A 41 10.18 -14.55 -25.80
C TYR A 41 9.16 -15.46 -25.12
N ASP A 42 9.57 -16.04 -24.01
CA ASP A 42 8.69 -16.83 -23.16
C ASP A 42 8.32 -16.11 -21.86
N LYS A 43 7.50 -16.77 -21.02
CA LYS A 43 7.02 -16.21 -19.75
C LYS A 43 8.12 -15.89 -18.74
N TYR A 44 9.35 -16.34 -18.94
CA TYR A 44 10.48 -16.08 -18.04
C TYR A 44 11.29 -14.87 -18.45
N ASP A 45 11.08 -14.33 -19.64
CA ASP A 45 11.82 -13.17 -20.12
C ASP A 45 11.32 -11.86 -19.54
N TYR A 46 9.99 -11.75 -19.30
CA TYR A 46 9.33 -10.55 -18.80
C TYR A 46 8.21 -10.85 -17.82
N ASP A 47 8.12 -10.05 -16.77
CA ASP A 47 7.03 -10.11 -15.79
C ASP A 47 5.72 -9.54 -16.35
N TYR A 48 5.83 -8.57 -17.28
CA TYR A 48 4.71 -7.83 -17.81
C TYR A 48 4.97 -7.21 -19.18
N ILE A 49 3.90 -7.14 -20.02
CA ILE A 49 3.96 -6.52 -21.34
C ILE A 49 2.94 -5.38 -21.45
N LEU A 50 3.41 -4.21 -21.88
CA LEU A 50 2.56 -3.11 -22.30
C LEU A 50 2.44 -3.08 -23.81
N MET A 51 1.22 -3.04 -24.33
CA MET A 51 0.95 -2.98 -25.76
C MET A 51 0.27 -1.66 -26.09
N ASN A 52 0.88 -0.84 -26.93
CA ASN A 52 0.34 0.46 -27.34
C ASN A 52 -0.69 0.36 -28.49
N PHE A 53 -1.33 -0.80 -28.63
CA PHE A 53 -2.35 -1.08 -29.61
C PHE A 53 -3.37 -2.08 -29.06
N PRO A 54 -4.60 -2.12 -29.60
CA PRO A 54 -5.59 -3.09 -29.19
C PRO A 54 -5.17 -4.52 -29.54
N VAL A 55 -5.30 -5.43 -28.59
CA VAL A 55 -4.99 -6.86 -28.77
C VAL A 55 -6.30 -7.64 -28.78
N TYR A 56 -6.63 -8.24 -29.92
CA TYR A 56 -7.84 -9.06 -30.09
C TYR A 56 -7.62 -10.53 -29.77
N SER A 57 -6.38 -10.99 -29.84
CA SER A 57 -6.01 -12.35 -29.44
C SER A 57 -4.58 -12.36 -28.94
N TYR A 58 -4.40 -12.71 -27.67
CA TYR A 58 -3.10 -12.84 -27.05
C TYR A 58 -2.87 -14.30 -26.70
N ARG A 59 -1.75 -14.86 -27.13
CA ARG A 59 -1.44 -16.30 -26.99
C ARG A 59 -0.23 -16.58 -26.11
N TYR A 60 0.21 -15.60 -25.34
CA TYR A 60 1.39 -15.71 -24.51
C TYR A 60 1.01 -15.78 -23.03
N ASP A 61 1.75 -16.55 -22.27
CA ASP A 61 1.53 -16.71 -20.82
C ASP A 61 2.03 -15.52 -19.97
N ILE A 62 2.57 -14.47 -20.61
CA ILE A 62 3.04 -13.26 -19.92
C ILE A 62 1.84 -12.32 -19.75
N PRO A 63 1.58 -11.81 -18.54
CA PRO A 63 0.53 -10.82 -18.31
C PRO A 63 0.73 -9.57 -19.15
N TYR A 64 -0.36 -9.00 -19.68
CA TYR A 64 -0.27 -7.82 -20.52
C TYR A 64 -1.38 -6.81 -20.26
N MET A 65 -1.15 -5.56 -20.69
CA MET A 65 -2.14 -4.50 -20.71
C MET A 65 -2.05 -3.73 -22.03
N SER A 66 -3.19 -3.47 -22.66
CA SER A 66 -3.27 -2.52 -23.76
C SER A 66 -3.33 -1.10 -23.21
N VAL A 67 -2.46 -0.23 -23.70
CA VAL A 67 -2.43 1.18 -23.34
C VAL A 67 -2.66 2.04 -24.58
N SER A 68 -3.16 3.25 -24.39
CA SER A 68 -3.27 4.21 -25.48
C SER A 68 -1.89 4.62 -25.99
N GLN A 69 -1.81 5.13 -27.20
CA GLN A 69 -0.55 5.65 -27.76
C GLN A 69 0.08 6.73 -26.86
N ILE A 70 -0.77 7.47 -26.15
CA ILE A 70 -0.36 8.40 -25.09
C ILE A 70 -0.90 7.81 -23.78
N ILE A 71 -0.05 7.07 -23.06
CA ILE A 71 -0.42 6.49 -21.77
C ILE A 71 -0.92 7.56 -20.80
N THR A 72 -2.09 7.36 -20.20
CA THR A 72 -2.67 8.26 -19.20
C THR A 72 -2.07 8.01 -17.81
N ASN A 73 -2.28 8.96 -16.89
CA ASN A 73 -1.87 8.77 -15.50
C ASN A 73 -2.65 7.61 -14.84
N GLU A 74 -3.91 7.42 -15.17
CA GLU A 74 -4.73 6.30 -14.71
C GLU A 74 -4.16 4.96 -15.18
N GLN A 75 -3.81 4.85 -16.46
CA GLN A 75 -3.16 3.65 -17.00
C GLN A 75 -1.79 3.36 -16.37
N ILE A 76 -1.05 4.42 -16.01
CA ILE A 76 0.22 4.26 -15.28
C ILE A 76 -0.04 3.74 -13.85
N MET A 77 -1.07 4.25 -13.18
CA MET A 77 -1.46 3.77 -11.85
C MET A 77 -1.97 2.33 -11.89
N ASP A 78 -2.80 1.99 -12.90
CA ASP A 78 -3.27 0.62 -13.11
C ASP A 78 -2.12 -0.36 -13.38
N LEU A 79 -1.14 0.06 -14.17
CA LEU A 79 0.08 -0.72 -14.40
C LEU A 79 0.85 -0.96 -13.10
N TYR A 80 1.05 0.08 -12.30
CA TYR A 80 1.70 -0.01 -11.01
C TYR A 80 1.01 -1.02 -10.10
N ASN A 81 -0.29 -0.91 -9.97
CA ASN A 81 -1.11 -1.81 -9.17
C ASN A 81 -1.00 -3.27 -9.66
N LYS A 82 -1.06 -3.49 -10.97
CA LYS A 82 -0.96 -4.83 -11.56
C LYS A 82 0.42 -5.47 -11.44
N ILE A 83 1.48 -4.69 -11.56
CA ILE A 83 2.85 -5.20 -11.44
C ILE A 83 3.21 -5.44 -9.97
N ILE A 84 2.95 -4.49 -9.11
CA ILE A 84 3.37 -4.56 -7.70
C ILE A 84 2.53 -5.57 -6.92
N VAL A 85 1.23 -5.56 -7.10
CA VAL A 85 0.33 -6.51 -6.42
C VAL A 85 0.62 -7.96 -6.81
N LYS A 86 1.10 -8.20 -8.03
CA LYS A 86 1.42 -9.56 -8.47
C LYS A 86 2.78 -10.06 -7.97
N ASN A 87 3.74 -9.17 -7.75
CA ASN A 87 5.12 -9.54 -7.37
C ASN A 87 5.35 -9.60 -5.86
N TYR A 88 4.48 -8.97 -5.07
CA TYR A 88 4.51 -9.10 -3.62
C TYR A 88 3.37 -10.01 -3.19
N MET A 89 3.70 -11.17 -2.64
CA MET A 89 2.72 -11.92 -1.87
C MET A 89 2.31 -11.03 -0.70
N ILE A 90 1.07 -10.60 -0.70
CA ILE A 90 0.45 -9.76 0.32
C ILE A 90 0.68 -10.34 1.73
N THR A 91 0.67 -11.66 1.84
CA THR A 91 1.01 -12.43 3.03
C THR A 91 2.37 -12.07 3.61
N ASP A 92 3.43 -12.00 2.79
CA ASP A 92 4.79 -11.73 3.28
C ASP A 92 4.91 -10.32 3.88
N ILE A 93 4.26 -9.33 3.26
CA ILE A 93 4.26 -7.95 3.77
C ILE A 93 3.47 -7.85 5.08
N LEU A 94 2.34 -8.52 5.17
CA LEU A 94 1.50 -8.49 6.37
C LEU A 94 2.14 -9.27 7.53
N GLU A 95 2.89 -10.33 7.24
CA GLU A 95 3.70 -11.05 8.23
C GLU A 95 4.81 -10.16 8.80
N ASP A 96 5.53 -9.39 7.97
CA ASP A 96 6.53 -8.42 8.41
C ASP A 96 5.97 -7.33 9.33
N PHE A 97 4.69 -6.98 9.17
CA PHE A 97 3.98 -6.03 10.03
C PHE A 97 3.29 -6.70 11.23
N HIS A 98 3.52 -8.00 11.45
CA HIS A 98 2.87 -8.76 12.51
C HIS A 98 1.34 -8.60 12.48
N PHE A 99 0.77 -8.60 11.27
CA PHE A 99 -0.65 -8.45 11.04
C PHE A 99 -1.36 -9.72 11.48
N SER A 100 -1.69 -9.80 12.76
CA SER A 100 -2.36 -10.94 13.38
C SER A 100 -3.69 -10.51 13.97
N LYS A 101 -4.49 -11.48 14.44
CA LYS A 101 -5.70 -11.19 15.22
C LYS A 101 -5.43 -10.30 16.44
N GLU A 102 -4.23 -10.37 16.97
CA GLU A 102 -3.79 -9.61 18.14
C GLU A 102 -3.59 -8.11 17.86
N CYS A 103 -3.58 -7.71 16.58
CA CYS A 103 -3.47 -6.31 16.16
C CYS A 103 -4.83 -5.59 16.08
N ILE A 104 -5.95 -6.31 16.25
CA ILE A 104 -7.30 -5.74 16.16
C ILE A 104 -7.92 -5.70 17.54
N TYR A 105 -8.21 -4.51 18.02
CA TYR A 105 -8.80 -4.25 19.33
C TYR A 105 -10.23 -3.75 19.14
N ALA A 106 -11.20 -4.67 19.15
CA ALA A 106 -12.61 -4.35 19.15
C ALA A 106 -13.07 -3.86 20.53
N ASP A 107 -14.07 -2.98 20.56
CA ASP A 107 -14.66 -2.42 21.78
C ASP A 107 -13.64 -1.75 22.73
N TYR A 108 -12.62 -1.10 22.17
CA TYR A 108 -11.58 -0.43 22.95
C TYR A 108 -12.14 0.76 23.73
N GLU A 109 -11.84 0.83 25.02
CA GLU A 109 -12.22 1.95 25.88
C GLU A 109 -11.18 3.09 25.72
N PHE A 110 -11.55 4.10 24.94
CA PHE A 110 -10.75 5.30 24.74
C PHE A 110 -11.16 6.37 25.75
N ASP A 111 -10.18 6.96 26.43
CA ASP A 111 -10.39 8.03 27.38
C ASP A 111 -9.99 9.38 26.75
N ILE A 112 -8.70 9.67 26.69
CA ILE A 112 -8.17 10.89 26.10
C ILE A 112 -6.96 10.59 25.21
N PRO A 113 -6.68 11.44 24.19
CA PRO A 113 -5.55 11.24 23.28
C PRO A 113 -4.21 11.03 23.99
N THR A 114 -3.93 11.80 25.04
CA THR A 114 -2.65 11.74 25.77
C THR A 114 -2.45 10.37 26.44
N SER A 115 -3.48 9.84 27.10
CA SER A 115 -3.44 8.52 27.73
C SER A 115 -3.24 7.41 26.70
N PHE A 116 -3.90 7.54 25.55
CA PHE A 116 -3.76 6.59 24.46
C PHE A 116 -2.34 6.58 23.86
N ILE A 117 -1.77 7.75 23.59
CA ILE A 117 -0.39 7.91 23.12
C ILE A 117 0.61 7.30 24.13
N GLN A 118 0.41 7.53 25.42
CA GLN A 118 1.25 6.91 26.45
C GLN A 118 1.16 5.39 26.41
N MET A 119 -0.06 4.84 26.34
CA MET A 119 -0.28 3.40 26.21
C MET A 119 0.42 2.82 24.99
N LEU A 120 0.26 3.43 23.80
CA LEU A 120 0.96 3.01 22.59
C LEU A 120 2.48 3.01 22.76
N ALA A 121 3.03 4.08 23.37
CA ALA A 121 4.46 4.22 23.57
C ALA A 121 5.02 3.15 24.53
N TYR A 122 4.33 2.88 25.64
CA TYR A 122 4.74 1.83 26.58
C TYR A 122 4.66 0.43 25.96
N LYS A 123 3.64 0.20 25.15
CA LYS A 123 3.44 -1.09 24.46
C LYS A 123 4.51 -1.35 23.41
N ASN A 124 4.79 -0.36 22.57
CA ASN A 124 5.58 -0.51 21.34
C ASN A 124 7.03 -0.02 21.45
N GLY A 125 7.37 0.80 22.44
CA GLY A 125 8.73 1.33 22.61
C GLY A 125 9.77 0.27 22.94
N LYS A 126 10.97 0.42 22.39
CA LYS A 126 12.10 -0.53 22.58
C LYS A 126 12.64 -0.51 24.01
N ASP A 127 12.80 0.68 24.54
CA ASP A 127 13.41 0.96 25.84
C ASP A 127 12.88 2.29 26.41
N THR A 128 13.30 2.66 27.59
CA THR A 128 12.83 3.88 28.29
C THR A 128 13.10 5.17 27.48
N HIS A 129 14.22 5.25 26.76
CA HIS A 129 14.54 6.40 25.93
C HIS A 129 13.63 6.47 24.69
N SER A 130 13.45 5.35 24.03
CA SER A 130 12.53 5.22 22.89
C SER A 130 11.08 5.51 23.26
N ILE A 131 10.62 5.06 24.44
CA ILE A 131 9.27 5.38 24.94
C ILE A 131 9.08 6.90 25.06
N LYS A 132 10.05 7.60 25.66
CA LYS A 132 9.97 9.05 25.79
C LYS A 132 9.95 9.76 24.43
N GLY A 133 10.88 9.38 23.53
CA GLY A 133 10.93 9.93 22.18
C GLY A 133 9.66 9.64 21.36
N LEU A 134 9.07 8.45 21.55
CA LEU A 134 7.83 8.08 20.88
C LEU A 134 6.65 8.93 21.39
N ILE A 135 6.54 9.17 22.70
CA ILE A 135 5.52 10.06 23.26
C ILE A 135 5.65 11.48 22.67
N GLU A 136 6.84 12.04 22.66
CA GLU A 136 7.10 13.36 22.09
C GLU A 136 6.73 13.42 20.60
N LYS A 137 7.12 12.38 19.84
CA LYS A 137 6.84 12.28 18.40
C LYS A 137 5.34 12.15 18.12
N LEU A 138 4.62 11.32 18.84
CA LEU A 138 3.19 11.08 18.63
C LEU A 138 2.30 12.24 19.09
N GLN A 139 2.81 13.14 19.92
CA GLN A 139 2.13 14.38 20.29
C GLN A 139 2.28 15.49 19.22
N ASP A 140 3.21 15.32 18.28
CA ASP A 140 3.37 16.23 17.16
C ASP A 140 2.29 15.98 16.10
N SER A 141 1.55 17.04 15.75
CA SER A 141 0.49 16.98 14.72
C SER A 141 0.96 16.50 13.36
N SER A 142 2.26 16.54 13.06
CA SER A 142 2.83 15.97 11.83
C SER A 142 2.83 14.45 11.80
N SER A 143 2.58 13.79 12.92
CA SER A 143 2.62 12.33 13.05
C SER A 143 1.26 11.66 12.88
N TYR A 144 0.19 12.44 12.63
CA TYR A 144 -1.13 11.86 12.49
C TYR A 144 -2.03 12.61 11.50
N HIS A 145 -3.06 11.92 11.03
CA HIS A 145 -4.13 12.46 10.21
C HIS A 145 -5.49 12.10 10.79
N LEU A 146 -6.44 13.03 10.69
CA LEU A 146 -7.83 12.83 11.08
C LEU A 146 -8.71 12.85 9.82
N ALA A 147 -9.29 11.72 9.45
CA ALA A 147 -10.18 11.60 8.30
C ALA A 147 -11.27 10.55 8.57
N ASP A 148 -12.49 10.84 8.14
CA ASP A 148 -13.61 9.89 8.14
C ASP A 148 -13.80 9.13 9.47
N ASN A 149 -13.77 9.83 10.59
CA ASN A 149 -13.86 9.27 11.95
C ASN A 149 -12.70 8.34 12.33
N VAL A 150 -11.57 8.44 11.64
CA VAL A 150 -10.35 7.68 11.93
C VAL A 150 -9.24 8.63 12.37
N TRP A 151 -8.59 8.29 13.48
CA TRP A 151 -7.33 8.87 13.88
C TRP A 151 -6.19 7.96 13.43
N PHE A 152 -5.49 8.37 12.39
CA PHE A 152 -4.36 7.65 11.85
C PHE A 152 -3.05 8.20 12.40
N ILE A 153 -2.28 7.37 13.08
CA ILE A 153 -1.04 7.70 13.74
C ILE A 153 0.09 6.91 13.08
N MET A 154 1.17 7.58 12.69
CA MET A 154 2.31 6.95 12.02
C MET A 154 3.64 7.39 12.64
N CYS A 155 4.57 6.45 12.80
CA CYS A 155 5.93 6.73 13.24
C CYS A 155 6.96 5.83 12.57
N ASP A 156 8.22 6.21 12.70
CA ASP A 156 9.38 5.41 12.29
C ASP A 156 9.73 4.33 13.32
N THR A 157 10.24 3.20 12.87
CA THR A 157 10.67 2.08 13.72
C THR A 157 11.86 2.39 14.62
N GLN A 158 12.53 3.52 14.44
CA GLN A 158 13.63 3.93 15.35
C GLN A 158 13.20 3.96 16.82
N TYR A 159 11.92 4.24 17.11
CA TYR A 159 11.36 4.31 18.47
C TYR A 159 10.62 3.04 18.89
N THR A 160 10.26 2.16 17.98
CA THR A 160 9.44 0.98 18.23
C THR A 160 10.25 -0.32 18.11
N LYS A 161 9.66 -1.42 18.57
CA LYS A 161 10.28 -2.77 18.49
C LYS A 161 10.40 -3.29 17.06
N GLY A 162 9.81 -2.62 16.08
CA GLY A 162 9.82 -3.00 14.67
C GLY A 162 8.58 -2.49 13.94
N ASN A 163 8.39 -2.96 12.71
CA ASN A 163 7.19 -2.70 11.94
C ASN A 163 5.97 -3.24 12.70
N CYS A 164 4.93 -2.45 12.84
CA CYS A 164 3.67 -2.92 13.39
C CYS A 164 2.47 -2.15 12.83
N PHE A 165 1.34 -2.82 12.81
CA PHE A 165 0.05 -2.25 12.50
C PHE A 165 -0.93 -2.60 13.61
N GLU A 166 -1.71 -1.62 14.08
CA GLU A 166 -2.74 -1.83 15.10
C GLU A 166 -4.01 -1.07 14.70
N LEU A 167 -5.15 -1.74 14.79
CA LEU A 167 -6.46 -1.15 14.56
C LEU A 167 -7.31 -1.23 15.84
N TYR A 168 -7.77 -0.09 16.29
CA TYR A 168 -8.66 0.03 17.45
C TYR A 168 -10.04 0.50 17.01
N GLN A 169 -11.06 -0.28 17.27
CA GLN A 169 -12.46 0.12 17.19
C GLN A 169 -12.91 0.59 18.55
N LEU A 170 -13.33 1.84 18.65
CA LEU A 170 -13.73 2.42 19.93
C LEU A 170 -15.14 1.98 20.33
N LYS A 171 -15.30 1.60 21.59
CA LYS A 171 -16.61 1.26 22.18
C LYS A 171 -17.58 2.45 22.21
N LYS A 172 -17.03 3.63 22.40
CA LYS A 172 -17.73 4.92 22.34
C LYS A 172 -16.89 5.87 21.50
N LYS A 173 -17.56 6.81 20.85
CA LYS A 173 -16.86 7.86 20.13
C LYS A 173 -15.85 8.57 21.01
N GLY A 174 -14.63 8.67 20.55
CA GLY A 174 -13.60 9.52 21.12
C GLY A 174 -13.60 10.89 20.48
N VAL A 175 -12.87 11.84 21.07
CA VAL A 175 -12.67 13.18 20.50
C VAL A 175 -11.17 13.48 20.44
N VAL A 176 -10.70 13.88 19.25
CA VAL A 176 -9.34 14.34 18.99
C VAL A 176 -9.44 15.65 18.19
N GLU A 177 -8.85 16.72 18.69
CA GLU A 177 -8.90 18.06 18.05
C GLU A 177 -10.32 18.49 17.60
N ASP A 178 -11.29 18.36 18.52
CA ASP A 178 -12.70 18.68 18.30
C ASP A 178 -13.39 17.84 17.18
N ARG A 179 -12.81 16.71 16.79
CA ARG A 179 -13.37 15.77 15.81
C ARG A 179 -13.74 14.46 16.49
N ASP A 180 -14.92 13.97 16.17
CA ASP A 180 -15.36 12.64 16.56
C ASP A 180 -14.56 11.57 15.84
N ILE A 181 -14.06 10.56 16.58
CA ILE A 181 -13.41 9.38 16.04
C ILE A 181 -14.09 8.10 16.53
N ASN A 182 -14.14 7.11 15.68
CA ASN A 182 -14.62 5.75 16.00
C ASN A 182 -13.51 4.71 15.90
N TYR A 183 -12.45 5.05 15.18
CA TYR A 183 -11.34 4.15 14.92
C TYR A 183 -10.01 4.86 15.12
N ILE A 184 -9.02 4.09 15.59
CA ILE A 184 -7.62 4.53 15.62
C ILE A 184 -6.79 3.50 14.87
N ILE A 185 -5.94 3.96 13.97
CA ILE A 185 -4.96 3.14 13.27
C ILE A 185 -3.57 3.62 13.67
N PHE A 186 -2.78 2.71 14.22
CA PHE A 186 -1.38 2.96 14.51
C PHE A 186 -0.49 2.16 13.56
N LEU A 187 0.46 2.83 12.93
CA LEU A 187 1.41 2.25 12.00
C LEU A 187 2.82 2.65 12.39
N SER A 188 3.68 1.68 12.64
CA SER A 188 5.13 1.88 12.74
C SER A 188 5.80 1.23 11.56
N VAL A 189 6.60 2.00 10.80
CA VAL A 189 7.21 1.58 9.54
C VAL A 189 8.67 1.98 9.51
N ASP A 190 9.53 1.07 9.02
CA ASP A 190 10.87 1.44 8.61
C ASP A 190 10.82 2.14 7.23
N PHE A 191 11.09 3.43 7.22
CA PHE A 191 11.11 4.22 5.99
C PHE A 191 12.39 4.03 5.17
N GLY A 192 13.43 3.36 5.73
CA GLY A 192 14.74 3.25 5.12
C GLY A 192 14.95 2.04 4.21
N ASP A 193 14.33 0.92 4.53
CA ASP A 193 14.73 -0.36 3.93
C ASP A 193 13.88 -0.81 2.72
N ASP A 194 12.58 -0.46 2.65
CA ASP A 194 11.76 -0.88 1.51
C ASP A 194 10.61 0.09 1.24
N PHE A 195 10.88 1.08 0.40
CA PHE A 195 9.88 2.05 -0.03
C PHE A 195 8.65 1.41 -0.72
N GLN A 196 8.78 0.22 -1.29
CA GLN A 196 7.66 -0.48 -1.93
C GLN A 196 6.72 -1.09 -0.90
N LYS A 197 7.26 -1.70 0.16
CA LYS A 197 6.47 -2.18 1.30
C LYS A 197 5.70 -1.03 1.93
N PHE A 198 6.37 0.11 2.14
CA PHE A 198 5.73 1.30 2.65
C PHE A 198 4.54 1.74 1.78
N LYS A 199 4.73 1.87 0.49
CA LYS A 199 3.67 2.25 -0.45
C LYS A 199 2.49 1.29 -0.45
N TYR A 200 2.75 0.01 -0.34
CA TYR A 200 1.72 -0.99 -0.25
C TYR A 200 0.90 -0.85 1.06
N ILE A 201 1.57 -0.74 2.20
CA ILE A 201 0.91 -0.52 3.49
C ILE A 201 0.13 0.80 3.49
N GLU A 202 0.68 1.87 2.92
CA GLU A 202 -0.01 3.14 2.75
C GLU A 202 -1.34 2.96 1.99
N GLN A 203 -1.37 2.15 0.93
CA GLN A 203 -2.59 1.84 0.20
C GLN A 203 -3.59 1.02 1.03
N VAL A 204 -3.14 -0.03 1.72
CA VAL A 204 -3.99 -0.81 2.64
C VAL A 204 -4.64 0.09 3.67
N VAL A 205 -3.84 0.93 4.32
CA VAL A 205 -4.33 1.88 5.32
C VAL A 205 -5.30 2.89 4.69
N TYR A 206 -4.99 3.41 3.51
CA TYR A 206 -5.87 4.32 2.79
C TYR A 206 -7.26 3.70 2.53
N TYR A 207 -7.31 2.44 2.07
CA TYR A 207 -8.58 1.74 1.86
C TYR A 207 -9.33 1.50 3.16
N LEU A 208 -8.65 1.12 4.22
CA LEU A 208 -9.26 0.95 5.55
C LEU A 208 -9.76 2.28 6.12
N MET A 209 -9.05 3.39 5.90
CA MET A 209 -9.48 4.71 6.37
C MET A 209 -10.68 5.24 5.59
N ARG A 210 -10.67 5.13 4.27
CA ARG A 210 -11.66 5.76 3.40
C ARG A 210 -13.02 5.06 3.41
N PHE A 211 -13.06 3.73 3.54
CA PHE A 211 -14.28 2.95 3.41
C PHE A 211 -14.70 2.34 4.76
N SER A 212 -15.72 2.92 5.40
CA SER A 212 -16.24 2.41 6.67
C SER A 212 -16.67 0.94 6.60
N LYS A 213 -17.30 0.54 5.50
CA LYS A 213 -17.68 -0.84 5.22
C LYS A 213 -16.47 -1.78 5.28
N ASN A 214 -15.37 -1.43 4.65
CA ASN A 214 -14.16 -2.26 4.65
C ASN A 214 -13.58 -2.43 6.06
N ARG A 215 -13.61 -1.36 6.89
CA ARG A 215 -13.15 -1.44 8.28
C ARG A 215 -14.01 -2.39 9.10
N GLU A 216 -15.33 -2.26 9.00
CA GLU A 216 -16.28 -3.10 9.74
C GLU A 216 -16.15 -4.57 9.35
N GLU A 217 -16.11 -4.85 8.05
CA GLU A 217 -15.95 -6.19 7.53
C GLU A 217 -14.58 -6.77 7.90
N PHE A 218 -13.50 -5.97 7.86
CA PHE A 218 -12.18 -6.42 8.30
C PHE A 218 -12.14 -6.77 9.78
N ILE A 219 -12.73 -5.95 10.64
CA ILE A 219 -12.82 -6.22 12.08
C ILE A 219 -13.64 -7.48 12.35
N GLN A 220 -14.74 -7.69 11.63
CA GLN A 220 -15.60 -8.87 11.79
C GLN A 220 -14.92 -10.15 11.27
N ALA A 221 -14.30 -10.09 10.11
CA ALA A 221 -13.60 -11.23 9.54
C ALA A 221 -12.38 -11.63 10.38
N ASN A 222 -11.72 -10.63 11.00
CA ASN A 222 -10.54 -10.82 11.83
C ASN A 222 -9.49 -11.74 11.14
N ASN A 223 -9.27 -11.51 9.84
CA ASN A 223 -8.56 -12.43 8.98
C ASN A 223 -7.73 -11.66 7.94
N ILE A 224 -6.45 -12.04 7.82
CA ILE A 224 -5.51 -11.52 6.82
C ILE A 224 -6.00 -11.78 5.39
N GLU A 225 -6.63 -12.94 5.14
CA GLU A 225 -7.16 -13.27 3.82
C GLU A 225 -8.25 -12.30 3.37
N TYR A 226 -9.05 -11.81 4.31
CA TYR A 226 -10.05 -10.79 4.01
C TYR A 226 -9.40 -9.44 3.67
N LEU A 227 -8.34 -9.05 4.38
CA LEU A 227 -7.57 -7.85 4.05
C LEU A 227 -6.98 -7.95 2.63
N ASN A 228 -6.46 -9.11 2.28
CA ASN A 228 -5.97 -9.41 0.94
C ASN A 228 -7.07 -9.24 -0.12
N SER A 229 -8.29 -9.72 0.15
CA SER A 229 -9.41 -9.58 -0.78
C SER A 229 -9.83 -8.12 -0.95
N ILE A 230 -9.92 -7.34 0.12
CA ILE A 230 -10.26 -5.91 0.06
C ILE A 230 -9.22 -5.12 -0.74
N VAL A 231 -7.95 -5.36 -0.48
CA VAL A 231 -6.87 -4.66 -1.20
C VAL A 231 -6.89 -5.05 -2.66
N TYR A 232 -7.07 -6.33 -2.96
CA TYR A 232 -7.15 -6.84 -4.32
C TYR A 232 -8.36 -6.27 -5.08
N GLU A 233 -9.55 -6.26 -4.46
CA GLU A 233 -10.75 -5.66 -5.04
C GLU A 233 -10.63 -4.15 -5.20
N GLY A 234 -10.06 -3.45 -4.24
CA GLY A 234 -9.82 -2.01 -4.31
C GLY A 234 -8.83 -1.63 -5.41
N LEU A 235 -7.83 -2.47 -5.66
CA LEU A 235 -6.85 -2.26 -6.73
C LEU A 235 -7.38 -2.59 -8.13
N ILE A 236 -8.40 -3.46 -8.24
CA ILE A 236 -9.03 -3.82 -9.52
C ILE A 236 -10.13 -2.83 -9.88
N ASN A 237 -10.90 -2.34 -8.90
CA ASN A 237 -12.12 -1.56 -9.11
C ASN A 237 -11.93 -0.05 -8.86
N GLY A 238 -10.79 0.40 -8.37
CA GLY A 238 -10.43 1.80 -8.14
C GLY A 238 -9.56 2.36 -9.23
#